data_6448829933de5372dc4b35b1d0a5d4e4
#
_entry.id   6448829933de5372dc4b35b1d0a5d4e4
#
_cell.length_a   1.000
_cell.length_b   1.000
_cell.length_c   1.000
_cell.angle_alpha   90.00
_cell.angle_beta   90.00
_cell.angle_gamma   90.00
#
_symmetry.space_group_name_H-M   'P 1'
#
loop_
_entity.id
_entity.type
_entity.pdbx_description
1 polymer ?
#
loop_
_entity_poly.entity_id
_entity_poly.type
_entity_poly.pdbx_seq_one_letter_code
_entity_poly.pdbx_strand_id
1 'polypeptide(L)'
;MKKLLAIILAGTMLFGLAACNKTEPTTDENKMPENMASMTAPIDALARCMLENGLEYDPEDPDFFWTALYYFTGGYGLNHELVTEKEGTYQLQIPTPVMQEHATALFADYTGLFDLPSIMKGNISYDSGWDAYSVSRGDIGLSQMQIISYEKTEDGHLLRTHLLSADSEEELIQAYDVTLVDNASVDGIENPLYFYSVKDIVPVAAETQPDSEATVETAIFNGLADSHTAELTLTDGSVQPFQFDPNSDIAKVIGSLVEGDGVTIGYVEQTNGSLMLISVE
;
A
#
# COMPACT_ATOMS: atom_id res chain seq x y z
N MET A 1 -27.97 23.15 73.77
CA MET A 1 -28.33 22.04 74.64
C MET A 1 -27.89 20.73 73.96
N LYS A 2 -27.11 19.95 74.73
CA LYS A 2 -26.85 18.52 74.61
C LYS A 2 -26.00 18.06 73.42
N LYS A 3 -24.73 17.78 73.65
CA LYS A 3 -24.02 16.56 74.10
C LYS A 3 -23.66 15.69 72.87
N LEU A 4 -22.37 15.65 72.52
CA LEU A 4 -21.37 14.63 72.88
C LEU A 4 -21.75 13.20 72.43
N LEU A 5 -20.99 12.59 71.50
CA LEU A 5 -20.25 11.38 71.87
C LEU A 5 -19.11 11.15 70.85
N ALA A 6 -17.91 11.08 71.36
CA ALA A 6 -16.73 10.60 70.68
C ALA A 6 -16.72 9.07 70.72
N ILE A 7 -16.32 8.40 69.66
CA ILE A 7 -15.80 7.02 69.72
C ILE A 7 -14.52 6.99 68.92
N ILE A 8 -13.41 6.84 69.69
CA ILE A 8 -12.09 6.47 69.20
C ILE A 8 -12.12 4.97 69.00
N LEU A 9 -11.73 4.46 67.85
CA LEU A 9 -11.26 3.11 67.69
C LEU A 9 -9.97 3.10 66.90
N ALA A 10 -8.89 2.84 67.61
CA ALA A 10 -7.57 2.54 67.05
C ALA A 10 -7.60 1.16 66.37
N GLY A 11 -6.98 1.05 65.25
CA GLY A 11 -6.84 -0.24 64.58
C GLY A 11 -5.82 -0.23 63.46
N THR A 12 -4.57 -0.52 63.83
CA THR A 12 -3.50 -1.17 63.07
C THR A 12 -3.13 -0.66 61.69
N MET A 13 -1.95 -0.06 61.67
CA MET A 13 -1.10 0.11 60.48
C MET A 13 -0.78 -1.26 59.86
N LEU A 14 -1.12 -1.42 58.61
CA LEU A 14 -0.49 -2.35 57.70
C LEU A 14 0.20 -1.52 56.60
N PHE A 15 1.50 -1.43 56.66
CA PHE A 15 2.35 -0.92 55.60
C PHE A 15 2.25 -1.90 54.42
N GLY A 16 1.37 -1.60 53.47
CA GLY A 16 1.41 -2.15 52.12
C GLY A 16 2.34 -1.28 51.29
N LEU A 17 3.54 -1.76 51.03
CA LEU A 17 4.40 -1.24 49.96
C LEU A 17 3.67 -1.45 48.63
N ALA A 18 2.84 -0.48 48.21
CA ALA A 18 2.43 -0.37 46.87
C ALA A 18 3.65 0.11 46.06
N ALA A 19 4.37 -0.85 45.49
CA ALA A 19 5.25 -0.55 44.38
C ALA A 19 4.38 0.08 43.28
N CYS A 20 4.45 1.39 43.14
CA CYS A 20 4.04 2.05 41.91
C CYS A 20 4.96 1.56 40.80
N ASN A 21 4.56 0.50 40.12
CA ASN A 21 4.98 0.29 38.76
C ASN A 21 4.42 1.48 37.99
N LYS A 22 5.22 2.51 37.81
CA LYS A 22 5.09 3.40 36.64
C LYS A 22 5.30 2.50 35.43
N THR A 23 4.22 1.98 34.89
CA THR A 23 4.21 1.57 33.48
C THR A 23 4.48 2.88 32.73
N GLU A 24 5.71 3.12 32.31
CA GLU A 24 6.02 4.06 31.26
C GLU A 24 5.13 3.61 30.09
N PRO A 25 4.44 4.52 29.40
CA PRO A 25 3.79 4.18 28.17
C PRO A 25 4.89 3.66 27.25
N THR A 26 4.92 2.36 26.98
CA THR A 26 5.66 1.81 25.87
C THR A 26 5.03 2.48 24.65
N THR A 27 5.66 3.52 24.14
CA THR A 27 5.43 4.00 22.77
C THR A 27 5.72 2.78 21.92
N ASP A 28 4.66 2.26 21.31
CA ASP A 28 4.75 1.18 20.35
C ASP A 28 5.44 1.81 19.13
N GLU A 29 6.77 1.71 19.08
CA GLU A 29 7.60 2.37 18.06
C GLU A 29 7.27 1.87 16.65
N ASN A 30 6.54 0.76 16.55
CA ASN A 30 6.08 0.15 15.30
C ASN A 30 4.60 0.45 14.98
N LYS A 31 3.95 1.35 15.71
CA LYS A 31 2.61 1.75 15.31
C LYS A 31 2.69 2.77 14.18
N MET A 32 2.05 2.45 13.05
CA MET A 32 1.95 3.37 11.91
C MET A 32 1.27 4.68 12.35
N PRO A 33 1.89 5.85 12.06
CA PRO A 33 1.28 7.16 12.32
C PRO A 33 -0.04 7.33 11.56
N GLU A 34 -1.03 7.98 12.18
CA GLU A 34 -2.34 8.19 11.56
C GLU A 34 -2.27 9.01 10.25
N ASN A 35 -1.35 9.98 10.19
CA ASN A 35 -1.13 10.83 9.02
C ASN A 35 -0.45 10.10 7.85
N MET A 36 0.07 8.88 8.07
CA MET A 36 0.64 8.04 7.02
C MET A 36 -0.39 7.65 5.95
N ALA A 37 -1.67 7.55 6.32
CA ALA A 37 -2.76 7.24 5.40
C ALA A 37 -2.89 8.26 4.26
N SER A 38 -2.42 9.52 4.43
CA SER A 38 -2.39 10.52 3.35
C SER A 38 -1.49 10.13 2.19
N MET A 39 -0.52 9.23 2.43
CA MET A 39 0.42 8.77 1.40
C MET A 39 -0.15 7.67 0.50
N THR A 40 -1.33 7.12 0.79
CA THR A 40 -1.95 6.10 -0.07
C THR A 40 -2.14 6.57 -1.51
N ALA A 41 -2.64 7.80 -1.72
CA ALA A 41 -2.86 8.35 -3.05
C ALA A 41 -1.55 8.64 -3.84
N PRO A 42 -0.51 9.27 -3.25
CA PRO A 42 0.80 9.39 -3.89
C PRO A 42 1.41 8.05 -4.28
N ILE A 43 1.38 7.05 -3.38
CA ILE A 43 1.93 5.71 -3.62
C ILE A 43 1.14 5.00 -4.73
N ASP A 44 -0.19 5.06 -4.72
CA ASP A 44 -1.03 4.48 -5.76
C ASP A 44 -0.72 5.07 -7.14
N ALA A 45 -0.58 6.39 -7.24
CA ALA A 45 -0.25 7.05 -8.49
C ALA A 45 1.12 6.63 -9.03
N LEU A 46 2.15 6.54 -8.17
CA LEU A 46 3.47 6.05 -8.55
C LEU A 46 3.44 4.59 -8.99
N ALA A 47 2.80 3.72 -8.21
CA ALA A 47 2.70 2.30 -8.51
C ALA A 47 2.04 2.06 -9.88
N ARG A 48 0.94 2.75 -10.17
CA ARG A 48 0.26 2.64 -11.47
C ARG A 48 1.05 3.27 -12.59
N CYS A 49 1.67 4.44 -12.36
CA CYS A 49 2.57 5.04 -13.34
C CYS A 49 3.67 4.06 -13.77
N MET A 50 4.33 3.43 -12.80
CA MET A 50 5.39 2.45 -13.05
C MET A 50 4.87 1.20 -13.75
N LEU A 51 3.79 0.61 -13.24
CA LEU A 51 3.22 -0.63 -13.77
C LEU A 51 2.71 -0.48 -15.21
N GLU A 52 1.91 0.55 -15.47
CA GLU A 52 1.25 0.74 -16.78
C GLU A 52 2.22 1.17 -17.89
N ASN A 53 3.32 1.85 -17.52
CA ASN A 53 4.32 2.31 -18.48
C ASN A 53 5.60 1.46 -18.48
N GLY A 54 5.71 0.46 -17.61
CA GLY A 54 6.91 -0.38 -17.49
C GLY A 54 8.13 0.43 -17.05
N LEU A 55 7.94 1.41 -16.15
CA LEU A 55 8.98 2.31 -15.68
C LEU A 55 9.49 1.87 -14.29
N GLU A 56 10.74 2.23 -14.01
CA GLU A 56 11.33 2.20 -12.68
C GLU A 56 11.21 3.60 -12.05
N TYR A 57 11.30 3.67 -10.70
CA TYR A 57 11.28 4.94 -9.99
C TYR A 57 12.57 5.72 -10.28
N ASP A 58 12.46 6.81 -10.99
CA ASP A 58 13.57 7.70 -11.34
C ASP A 58 13.14 9.17 -11.24
N PRO A 59 13.23 9.78 -10.05
CA PRO A 59 12.81 11.18 -9.84
C PRO A 59 13.69 12.21 -10.57
N GLU A 60 14.86 11.82 -11.08
CA GLU A 60 15.75 12.70 -11.85
C GLU A 60 15.43 12.72 -13.34
N ASP A 61 14.67 11.73 -13.84
CA ASP A 61 14.20 11.71 -15.23
C ASP A 61 12.97 12.62 -15.39
N PRO A 62 13.03 13.71 -16.19
CA PRO A 62 11.88 14.59 -16.41
C PRO A 62 10.64 13.91 -17.00
N ASP A 63 10.83 12.89 -17.83
CA ASP A 63 9.72 12.14 -18.42
C ASP A 63 8.99 11.31 -17.36
N PHE A 64 9.74 10.61 -16.49
CA PHE A 64 9.17 9.91 -15.34
C PHE A 64 8.48 10.88 -14.37
N PHE A 65 9.18 11.94 -13.98
CA PHE A 65 8.70 12.96 -13.04
C PHE A 65 7.33 13.51 -13.44
N TRP A 66 7.19 13.96 -14.69
CA TRP A 66 5.94 14.52 -15.18
C TRP A 66 4.86 13.47 -15.43
N THR A 67 5.24 12.23 -15.80
CA THR A 67 4.29 11.12 -15.92
C THR A 67 3.70 10.78 -14.57
N ALA A 68 4.52 10.65 -13.53
CA ALA A 68 4.06 10.40 -12.17
C ALA A 68 3.16 11.53 -11.63
N LEU A 69 3.55 12.79 -11.86
CA LEU A 69 2.70 13.95 -11.52
C LEU A 69 1.37 13.95 -12.27
N TYR A 70 1.36 13.53 -13.54
CA TYR A 70 0.14 13.37 -14.31
C TYR A 70 -0.79 12.32 -13.71
N TYR A 71 -0.28 11.12 -13.38
CA TYR A 71 -1.06 10.08 -12.72
C TYR A 71 -1.65 10.58 -11.39
N PHE A 72 -0.83 11.26 -10.60
CA PHE A 72 -1.26 11.75 -9.30
C PHE A 72 -2.31 12.87 -9.43
N THR A 73 -2.00 13.92 -10.17
CA THR A 73 -2.88 15.08 -10.28
C THR A 73 -4.13 14.80 -11.10
N GLY A 74 -4.03 13.98 -12.15
CA GLY A 74 -5.17 13.57 -12.97
C GLY A 74 -6.17 12.71 -12.21
N GLY A 75 -5.69 11.81 -11.33
CA GLY A 75 -6.53 10.93 -10.52
C GLY A 75 -7.01 11.56 -9.21
N TYR A 76 -6.11 12.26 -8.51
CA TYR A 76 -6.33 12.72 -7.13
C TYR A 76 -6.31 14.25 -6.95
N GLY A 77 -6.06 15.02 -8.01
CA GLY A 77 -5.92 16.48 -7.91
C GLY A 77 -7.12 17.17 -7.28
N LEU A 78 -8.33 16.67 -7.49
CA LEU A 78 -9.56 17.24 -6.88
C LEU A 78 -9.65 17.08 -5.35
N ASN A 79 -8.76 16.30 -4.74
CA ASN A 79 -8.68 16.21 -3.28
C ASN A 79 -8.08 17.49 -2.67
N HIS A 80 -7.46 18.35 -3.47
CA HIS A 80 -6.92 19.63 -3.03
C HIS A 80 -7.93 20.76 -3.27
N GLU A 81 -8.23 21.56 -2.24
CA GLU A 81 -9.27 22.60 -2.26
C GLU A 81 -9.07 23.72 -3.31
N LEU A 82 -7.83 23.98 -3.71
CA LEU A 82 -7.48 25.00 -4.71
C LEU A 82 -7.53 24.48 -6.16
N VAL A 83 -7.74 23.17 -6.35
CA VAL A 83 -7.86 22.58 -7.69
C VAL A 83 -9.31 22.67 -8.15
N THR A 84 -9.51 23.10 -9.39
CA THR A 84 -10.83 23.25 -9.97
C THR A 84 -10.95 22.53 -11.30
N GLU A 85 -12.15 22.05 -11.64
CA GLU A 85 -12.45 21.60 -13.00
C GLU A 85 -12.68 22.79 -13.92
N LYS A 86 -12.07 22.75 -15.09
CA LYS A 86 -12.31 23.76 -16.12
C LYS A 86 -13.64 23.46 -16.81
N GLU A 87 -14.58 24.40 -16.73
CA GLU A 87 -15.94 24.24 -17.23
C GLU A 87 -15.99 23.81 -18.71
N GLY A 88 -16.78 22.78 -18.99
CA GLY A 88 -16.95 22.24 -20.34
C GLY A 88 -15.78 21.41 -20.89
N THR A 89 -14.83 21.07 -20.05
CA THR A 89 -13.69 20.22 -20.39
C THR A 89 -13.50 19.11 -19.36
N TYR A 90 -12.66 18.13 -19.67
CA TYR A 90 -12.18 17.12 -18.70
C TYR A 90 -10.79 17.49 -18.20
N GLN A 91 -10.55 18.77 -17.91
CA GLN A 91 -9.27 19.27 -17.44
C GLN A 91 -9.39 19.87 -16.05
N LEU A 92 -8.38 19.60 -15.24
CA LEU A 92 -8.17 20.21 -13.95
C LEU A 92 -7.29 21.45 -14.10
N GLN A 93 -7.60 22.52 -13.39
CA GLN A 93 -6.74 23.69 -13.27
C GLN A 93 -6.05 23.62 -11.91
N ILE A 94 -4.73 23.44 -11.94
CA ILE A 94 -3.88 23.21 -10.77
C ILE A 94 -2.91 24.39 -10.65
N PRO A 95 -3.03 25.22 -9.61
CA PRO A 95 -2.06 26.29 -9.36
C PRO A 95 -0.64 25.76 -9.21
N THR A 96 0.37 26.50 -9.69
CA THR A 96 1.78 26.09 -9.59
C THR A 96 2.21 25.71 -8.17
N PRO A 97 1.84 26.43 -7.09
CA PRO A 97 2.18 26.01 -5.73
C PRO A 97 1.61 24.64 -5.35
N VAL A 98 0.38 24.32 -5.80
CA VAL A 98 -0.26 23.03 -5.56
C VAL A 98 0.44 21.90 -6.33
N MET A 99 0.84 22.17 -7.59
CA MET A 99 1.65 21.22 -8.38
C MET A 99 2.98 20.92 -7.67
N GLN A 100 3.61 21.94 -7.08
CA GLN A 100 4.83 21.77 -6.30
C GLN A 100 4.59 20.97 -5.01
N GLU A 101 3.50 21.24 -4.30
CA GLU A 101 3.12 20.46 -3.11
C GLU A 101 2.91 18.98 -3.45
N HIS A 102 2.23 18.69 -4.55
CA HIS A 102 2.09 17.31 -5.03
C HIS A 102 3.43 16.67 -5.39
N ALA A 103 4.34 17.42 -6.03
CA ALA A 103 5.67 16.93 -6.34
C ALA A 103 6.48 16.59 -5.08
N THR A 104 6.36 17.38 -4.01
CA THR A 104 7.06 17.08 -2.74
C THR A 104 6.58 15.80 -2.06
N ALA A 105 5.33 15.40 -2.29
CA ALA A 105 4.82 14.12 -1.79
C ALA A 105 5.38 12.92 -2.57
N LEU A 106 5.52 13.07 -3.89
CA LEU A 106 6.01 12.01 -4.77
C LEU A 106 7.53 11.83 -4.73
N PHE A 107 8.30 12.89 -4.42
CA PHE A 107 9.75 12.91 -4.58
C PHE A 107 10.43 13.58 -3.39
N ALA A 108 11.17 12.78 -2.61
CA ALA A 108 11.85 13.27 -1.40
C ALA A 108 12.93 14.32 -1.70
N ASP A 109 13.65 14.16 -2.81
CA ASP A 109 14.75 15.05 -3.21
C ASP A 109 14.29 16.14 -4.19
N TYR A 110 13.00 16.52 -4.10
CA TYR A 110 12.41 17.54 -4.96
C TYR A 110 13.12 18.89 -4.80
N THR A 111 13.61 19.45 -5.91
CA THR A 111 14.30 20.75 -5.95
C THR A 111 13.58 21.80 -6.81
N GLY A 112 12.55 21.40 -7.53
CA GLY A 112 11.76 22.25 -8.42
C GLY A 112 11.13 21.47 -9.56
N LEU A 113 10.14 22.06 -10.22
CA LEU A 113 9.53 21.46 -11.40
C LEU A 113 10.50 21.51 -12.58
N PHE A 114 10.67 20.37 -13.27
CA PHE A 114 11.36 20.34 -14.54
C PHE A 114 10.59 21.11 -15.63
N ASP A 115 11.28 21.48 -16.71
CA ASP A 115 10.60 21.93 -17.91
C ASP A 115 9.64 20.82 -18.40
N LEU A 116 8.46 21.23 -18.86
CA LEU A 116 7.44 20.27 -19.30
C LEU A 116 7.88 19.54 -20.58
N PRO A 117 8.10 18.23 -20.53
CA PRO A 117 8.58 17.48 -21.68
C PRO A 117 7.51 17.28 -22.75
N SER A 118 7.97 17.03 -23.98
CA SER A 118 7.08 16.87 -25.12
C SER A 118 6.15 15.67 -25.01
N ILE A 119 6.49 14.65 -24.21
CA ILE A 119 5.68 13.46 -23.95
C ILE A 119 4.37 13.83 -23.23
N MET A 120 4.36 14.87 -22.43
CA MET A 120 3.16 15.36 -21.74
C MET A 120 2.23 16.20 -22.61
N LYS A 121 2.63 16.49 -23.85
CA LYS A 121 1.84 17.31 -24.77
C LYS A 121 0.46 16.69 -25.02
N GLY A 122 -0.59 17.41 -24.66
CA GLY A 122 -1.98 16.93 -24.74
C GLY A 122 -2.54 16.48 -23.39
N ASN A 123 -1.69 16.10 -22.44
CA ASN A 123 -2.10 15.72 -21.08
C ASN A 123 -1.92 16.86 -20.09
N ILE A 124 -0.80 17.59 -20.21
CA ILE A 124 -0.48 18.72 -19.33
C ILE A 124 -0.09 19.93 -20.20
N SER A 125 -0.55 21.10 -19.81
CA SER A 125 -0.11 22.38 -20.38
C SER A 125 -0.01 23.44 -19.28
N TYR A 126 0.96 24.34 -19.39
CA TYR A 126 1.13 25.45 -18.48
C TYR A 126 0.51 26.72 -19.02
N ASP A 127 -0.27 27.42 -18.20
CA ASP A 127 -0.87 28.71 -18.48
C ASP A 127 -0.17 29.79 -17.65
N SER A 128 0.71 30.56 -18.31
CA SER A 128 1.47 31.62 -17.63
C SER A 128 0.59 32.81 -17.19
N GLY A 129 -0.61 32.96 -17.75
CA GLY A 129 -1.54 34.03 -17.38
C GLY A 129 -2.22 33.76 -16.03
N TRP A 130 -2.34 32.50 -15.64
CA TRP A 130 -2.96 32.06 -14.40
C TRP A 130 -1.94 31.44 -13.42
N ASP A 131 -0.69 31.30 -13.82
CA ASP A 131 0.34 30.55 -13.09
C ASP A 131 -0.17 29.18 -12.62
N ALA A 132 -0.71 28.42 -13.59
CA ALA A 132 -1.38 27.17 -13.31
C ALA A 132 -1.15 26.15 -14.45
N TYR A 133 -1.26 24.87 -14.10
CA TYR A 133 -1.25 23.78 -15.06
C TYR A 133 -2.68 23.35 -15.39
N SER A 134 -2.96 23.14 -16.68
CA SER A 134 -4.15 22.43 -17.11
C SER A 134 -3.78 20.96 -17.29
N VAL A 135 -4.40 20.07 -16.53
CA VAL A 135 -4.11 18.63 -16.53
C VAL A 135 -5.36 17.89 -16.99
N SER A 136 -5.22 17.00 -17.96
CA SER A 136 -6.32 16.12 -18.36
C SER A 136 -6.68 15.21 -17.19
N ARG A 137 -7.97 15.14 -16.85
CA ARG A 137 -8.45 14.26 -15.80
C ARG A 137 -8.19 12.81 -16.18
N GLY A 138 -7.51 12.10 -15.33
CA GLY A 138 -7.25 10.67 -15.45
C GLY A 138 -8.34 9.85 -14.78
N ASP A 139 -8.36 8.57 -15.09
CA ASP A 139 -9.11 7.55 -14.35
C ASP A 139 -8.16 6.88 -13.36
N ILE A 140 -8.61 6.69 -12.13
CA ILE A 140 -7.85 5.91 -11.15
C ILE A 140 -7.92 4.40 -11.41
N GLY A 141 -8.61 3.99 -12.50
CA GLY A 141 -8.67 2.60 -12.92
C GLY A 141 -9.49 1.71 -11.97
N LEU A 142 -9.33 0.40 -12.19
CA LEU A 142 -9.99 -0.64 -11.40
C LEU A 142 -9.00 -1.30 -10.43
N SER A 143 -8.20 -0.50 -9.75
CA SER A 143 -7.25 -0.96 -8.75
C SER A 143 -7.34 -0.13 -7.47
N GLN A 144 -6.90 -0.72 -6.36
CA GLN A 144 -6.90 -0.10 -5.05
C GLN A 144 -5.57 -0.35 -4.36
N MET A 145 -4.93 0.71 -3.87
CA MET A 145 -3.71 0.60 -3.07
C MET A 145 -4.05 0.33 -1.60
N GLN A 146 -3.39 -0.66 -1.02
CA GLN A 146 -3.50 -1.00 0.39
C GLN A 146 -2.13 -1.03 1.06
N ILE A 147 -1.99 -0.40 2.24
CA ILE A 147 -0.81 -0.54 3.08
C ILE A 147 -0.96 -1.81 3.91
N ILE A 148 -0.03 -2.76 3.75
CA ILE A 148 -0.05 -4.08 4.39
C ILE A 148 0.74 -4.08 5.69
N SER A 149 1.93 -3.48 5.68
CA SER A 149 2.78 -3.39 6.86
C SER A 149 3.54 -2.08 6.91
N TYR A 150 4.02 -1.76 8.10
CA TYR A 150 4.77 -0.56 8.41
C TYR A 150 5.92 -0.91 9.34
N GLU A 151 7.08 -0.35 9.05
CA GLU A 151 8.26 -0.42 9.90
C GLU A 151 8.93 0.95 9.95
N LYS A 152 9.27 1.42 11.16
CA LYS A 152 10.11 2.59 11.33
C LYS A 152 11.57 2.19 11.26
N THR A 153 12.31 2.78 10.32
CA THR A 153 13.74 2.53 10.10
C THR A 153 14.58 3.72 10.59
N GLU A 154 15.90 3.57 10.60
CA GLU A 154 16.82 4.68 10.92
C GLU A 154 16.72 5.81 9.87
N ASP A 155 16.45 5.46 8.62
CA ASP A 155 16.42 6.39 7.48
C ASP A 155 15.01 6.87 7.09
N GLY A 156 13.98 6.52 7.87
CA GLY A 156 12.60 6.90 7.58
C GLY A 156 11.57 5.82 7.93
N HIS A 157 10.70 5.51 6.99
CA HIS A 157 9.60 4.57 7.17
C HIS A 157 9.54 3.62 5.97
N LEU A 158 9.48 2.33 6.23
CA LEU A 158 9.29 1.31 5.21
C LEU A 158 7.83 0.83 5.24
N LEU A 159 7.18 0.85 4.09
CA LEU A 159 5.84 0.32 3.90
C LEU A 159 5.90 -0.87 2.92
N ARG A 160 5.21 -1.95 3.24
CA ARG A 160 4.78 -2.93 2.24
C ARG A 160 3.40 -2.52 1.77
N THR A 161 3.20 -2.40 0.47
CA THR A 161 1.91 -2.03 -0.12
C THR A 161 1.50 -3.01 -1.21
N HIS A 162 0.20 -3.20 -1.37
CA HIS A 162 -0.40 -4.03 -2.40
C HIS A 162 -1.30 -3.19 -3.29
N LEU A 163 -1.09 -3.29 -4.59
CA LEU A 163 -2.03 -2.83 -5.59
C LEU A 163 -2.96 -4.01 -5.90
N LEU A 164 -4.23 -3.88 -5.53
CA LEU A 164 -5.24 -4.92 -5.65
C LEU A 164 -6.20 -4.59 -6.80
N SER A 165 -6.77 -5.62 -7.45
CA SER A 165 -7.86 -5.44 -8.40
C SER A 165 -9.15 -5.01 -7.68
N ALA A 166 -9.85 -4.01 -8.22
CA ALA A 166 -11.14 -3.59 -7.68
C ALA A 166 -12.31 -4.46 -8.18
N ASP A 167 -12.12 -5.23 -9.25
CA ASP A 167 -13.16 -6.08 -9.85
C ASP A 167 -13.26 -7.46 -9.19
N SER A 168 -12.12 -7.99 -8.75
CA SER A 168 -12.04 -9.23 -7.97
C SER A 168 -11.54 -8.85 -6.59
N GLU A 169 -12.43 -8.89 -5.60
CA GLU A 169 -12.08 -8.56 -4.22
C GLU A 169 -10.80 -9.32 -3.83
N GLU A 170 -9.64 -8.59 -3.81
CA GLU A 170 -8.35 -9.03 -3.28
C GLU A 170 -7.36 -9.70 -4.26
N GLU A 171 -7.57 -9.72 -5.57
CA GLU A 171 -6.51 -10.20 -6.47
C GLU A 171 -5.32 -9.22 -6.44
N LEU A 172 -4.15 -9.72 -6.02
CA LEU A 172 -2.92 -8.95 -6.01
C LEU A 172 -2.42 -8.73 -7.44
N ILE A 173 -2.40 -7.46 -7.87
CA ILE A 173 -1.80 -7.08 -9.16
C ILE A 173 -0.28 -6.97 -9.00
N GLN A 174 0.18 -6.21 -7.97
CA GLN A 174 1.59 -5.99 -7.70
C GLN A 174 1.80 -5.56 -6.25
N ALA A 175 2.87 -6.07 -5.63
CA ALA A 175 3.35 -5.59 -4.34
C ALA A 175 4.51 -4.61 -4.52
N TYR A 176 4.64 -3.65 -3.58
CA TYR A 176 5.74 -2.69 -3.56
C TYR A 176 6.30 -2.52 -2.15
N ASP A 177 7.61 -2.36 -2.06
CA ASP A 177 8.28 -1.76 -0.91
C ASP A 177 8.45 -0.27 -1.15
N VAL A 178 7.94 0.54 -0.23
CA VAL A 178 7.97 2.00 -0.33
C VAL A 178 8.72 2.58 0.84
N THR A 179 9.78 3.31 0.56
CA THR A 179 10.52 4.07 1.57
C THR A 179 10.01 5.49 1.60
N LEU A 180 9.52 5.92 2.76
CA LEU A 180 9.10 7.30 3.01
C LEU A 180 10.09 7.99 3.95
N VAL A 181 10.24 9.30 3.74
CA VAL A 181 10.95 10.20 4.66
C VAL A 181 10.04 11.37 5.04
N ASP A 182 10.39 12.09 6.11
CA ASP A 182 9.66 13.32 6.46
C ASP A 182 9.75 14.32 5.31
N ASN A 183 8.64 14.96 4.97
CA ASN A 183 8.60 15.96 3.91
C ASN A 183 9.21 17.27 4.39
N ALA A 184 10.47 17.53 4.03
CA ALA A 184 11.19 18.73 4.43
C ALA A 184 10.55 20.05 3.93
N SER A 185 9.71 19.99 2.89
CA SER A 185 9.06 21.17 2.32
C SER A 185 7.93 21.71 3.18
N VAL A 186 7.45 20.94 4.15
CA VAL A 186 6.34 21.32 5.05
C VAL A 186 6.80 21.66 6.45
N ASP A 187 8.10 21.82 6.67
CA ASP A 187 8.65 22.15 7.97
C ASP A 187 8.08 23.49 8.47
N GLY A 188 7.42 23.48 9.64
CA GLY A 188 6.76 24.64 10.21
C GLY A 188 5.37 24.96 9.61
N ILE A 189 4.85 24.16 8.68
CA ILE A 189 3.48 24.29 8.19
C ILE A 189 2.53 23.55 9.13
N GLU A 190 1.52 24.25 9.62
CA GLU A 190 0.47 23.65 10.44
C GLU A 190 -0.49 22.84 9.55
N ASN A 191 -0.63 21.53 9.82
CA ASN A 191 -1.48 20.59 9.08
C ASN A 191 -1.21 20.53 7.55
N PRO A 192 -0.02 20.15 7.11
CA PRO A 192 0.25 19.94 5.69
C PRO A 192 -0.59 18.78 5.14
N LEU A 193 -0.86 18.80 3.85
CA LEU A 193 -1.61 17.73 3.19
C LEU A 193 -0.79 16.41 3.18
N TYR A 194 0.54 16.52 2.98
CA TYR A 194 1.46 15.38 2.94
C TYR A 194 2.61 15.59 3.91
N PHE A 195 2.64 14.80 5.00
CA PHE A 195 3.70 14.84 6.01
C PHE A 195 4.98 14.12 5.57
N TYR A 196 4.87 13.28 4.56
CA TYR A 196 5.97 12.43 4.07
C TYR A 196 6.16 12.63 2.57
N SER A 197 7.35 12.23 2.10
CA SER A 197 7.73 12.17 0.71
C SER A 197 8.18 10.74 0.37
N VAL A 198 7.91 10.28 -0.85
CA VAL A 198 8.44 9.02 -1.33
C VAL A 198 9.91 9.21 -1.65
N LYS A 199 10.77 8.44 -0.99
CA LYS A 199 12.22 8.37 -1.25
C LYS A 199 12.53 7.29 -2.28
N ASP A 200 11.80 6.17 -2.21
CA ASP A 200 11.95 5.04 -3.12
C ASP A 200 10.68 4.20 -3.16
N ILE A 201 10.42 3.56 -4.29
CA ILE A 201 9.35 2.59 -4.47
C ILE A 201 9.84 1.49 -5.41
N VAL A 202 9.88 0.26 -4.90
CA VAL A 202 10.43 -0.89 -5.62
C VAL A 202 9.34 -1.97 -5.75
N PRO A 203 9.05 -2.44 -6.99
CA PRO A 203 8.19 -3.59 -7.14
C PRO A 203 8.85 -4.82 -6.53
N VAL A 204 8.10 -5.56 -5.74
CA VAL A 204 8.56 -6.81 -5.15
C VAL A 204 7.72 -7.96 -5.71
N ALA A 205 8.36 -9.12 -5.86
CA ALA A 205 7.60 -10.31 -6.17
C ALA A 205 6.50 -10.48 -5.11
N ALA A 206 5.32 -10.88 -5.53
CA ALA A 206 4.27 -11.25 -4.59
C ALA A 206 4.90 -12.29 -3.65
N GLU A 207 5.18 -11.88 -2.41
CA GLU A 207 5.57 -12.85 -1.41
C GLU A 207 4.34 -13.73 -1.19
N THR A 208 4.48 -15.00 -1.49
CA THR A 208 3.66 -15.99 -0.81
C THR A 208 3.92 -15.74 0.67
N GLN A 209 2.93 -15.18 1.38
CA GLN A 209 3.09 -14.72 2.78
C GLN A 209 3.70 -15.85 3.63
N PRO A 210 4.81 -15.60 4.34
CA PRO A 210 5.49 -16.64 5.14
C PRO A 210 4.78 -16.98 6.46
N ASP A 211 3.58 -16.51 6.74
CA ASP A 211 2.93 -16.67 8.06
C ASP A 211 1.90 -17.81 8.17
N SER A 212 1.56 -18.51 7.11
CA SER A 212 0.99 -19.84 7.26
C SER A 212 2.11 -20.89 7.11
N GLU A 213 2.34 -21.70 8.15
CA GLU A 213 3.23 -22.85 8.03
C GLU A 213 2.84 -23.64 6.77
N ALA A 214 3.80 -23.80 5.84
CA ALA A 214 3.55 -24.56 4.63
C ALA A 214 3.07 -25.96 4.99
N THR A 215 1.86 -26.29 4.58
CA THR A 215 1.33 -27.64 4.75
C THR A 215 1.79 -28.47 3.57
N VAL A 216 2.38 -29.64 3.87
CA VAL A 216 2.78 -30.61 2.85
C VAL A 216 1.97 -31.87 3.04
N GLU A 217 1.24 -32.28 2.01
CA GLU A 217 0.46 -33.53 2.03
C GLU A 217 0.34 -34.15 0.63
N THR A 218 -0.15 -35.38 0.59
CA THR A 218 -0.49 -36.05 -0.67
C THR A 218 -1.92 -35.73 -1.07
N ALA A 219 -2.16 -35.53 -2.34
CA ALA A 219 -3.46 -35.23 -2.89
C ALA A 219 -3.68 -35.98 -4.22
N ILE A 220 -4.93 -36.04 -4.67
CA ILE A 220 -5.28 -36.59 -5.98
C ILE A 220 -5.74 -35.42 -6.86
N PHE A 221 -5.16 -35.27 -8.04
CA PHE A 221 -5.54 -34.26 -9.00
C PHE A 221 -6.89 -34.59 -9.64
N ASN A 222 -7.87 -33.70 -9.55
CA ASN A 222 -9.20 -33.88 -10.14
C ASN A 222 -9.38 -33.12 -11.46
N GLY A 223 -8.52 -32.14 -11.74
CA GLY A 223 -8.58 -31.32 -12.93
C GLY A 223 -8.28 -29.85 -12.67
N LEU A 224 -8.36 -29.03 -13.74
CA LEU A 224 -8.28 -27.60 -13.65
C LEU A 224 -9.70 -27.01 -13.61
N ALA A 225 -10.00 -26.18 -12.62
CA ALA A 225 -11.21 -25.37 -12.59
C ALA A 225 -11.11 -24.20 -13.59
N ASP A 226 -9.89 -23.63 -13.70
CA ASP A 226 -9.55 -22.55 -14.65
C ASP A 226 -8.03 -22.55 -14.93
N SER A 227 -7.52 -21.46 -15.56
CA SER A 227 -6.10 -21.37 -15.97
C SER A 227 -5.10 -21.24 -14.81
N HIS A 228 -5.57 -21.01 -13.58
CA HIS A 228 -4.74 -20.76 -12.39
C HIS A 228 -5.26 -21.44 -11.12
N THR A 229 -6.28 -22.32 -11.26
CA THR A 229 -6.89 -23.06 -10.14
C THR A 229 -6.97 -24.54 -10.46
N ALA A 230 -6.38 -25.39 -9.61
CA ALA A 230 -6.48 -26.84 -9.65
C ALA A 230 -7.41 -27.34 -8.55
N GLU A 231 -8.29 -28.30 -8.87
CA GLU A 231 -9.05 -29.04 -7.87
C GLU A 231 -8.29 -30.28 -7.43
N LEU A 232 -8.09 -30.43 -6.11
CA LEU A 232 -7.37 -31.55 -5.53
C LEU A 232 -8.21 -32.20 -4.42
N THR A 233 -8.21 -33.52 -4.37
CA THR A 233 -8.75 -34.28 -3.25
C THR A 233 -7.65 -34.55 -2.23
N LEU A 234 -7.82 -34.05 -1.02
CA LEU A 234 -6.87 -34.19 0.09
C LEU A 234 -6.97 -35.60 0.74
N THR A 235 -6.04 -35.90 1.64
CA THR A 235 -5.99 -37.20 2.34
C THR A 235 -7.21 -37.47 3.22
N ASP A 236 -7.91 -36.44 3.69
CA ASP A 236 -9.14 -36.53 4.46
C ASP A 236 -10.39 -36.78 3.58
N GLY A 237 -10.22 -36.78 2.26
CA GLY A 237 -11.29 -36.95 1.26
C GLY A 237 -12.01 -35.66 0.89
N SER A 238 -11.62 -34.51 1.43
CA SER A 238 -12.16 -33.20 1.01
C SER A 238 -11.62 -32.80 -0.36
N VAL A 239 -12.46 -32.18 -1.19
CA VAL A 239 -12.05 -31.56 -2.45
C VAL A 239 -11.89 -30.07 -2.24
N GLN A 240 -10.72 -29.55 -2.55
CA GLN A 240 -10.38 -28.14 -2.37
C GLN A 240 -9.82 -27.52 -3.64
N PRO A 241 -10.15 -26.26 -3.94
CA PRO A 241 -9.52 -25.49 -4.99
C PRO A 241 -8.18 -24.92 -4.48
N PHE A 242 -7.14 -25.09 -5.27
CA PHE A 242 -5.80 -24.57 -5.01
C PHE A 242 -5.40 -23.64 -6.13
N GLN A 243 -5.07 -22.40 -5.79
CA GLN A 243 -4.55 -21.42 -6.74
C GLN A 243 -3.06 -21.64 -6.99
N PHE A 244 -2.58 -21.27 -8.18
CA PHE A 244 -1.16 -21.27 -8.55
C PHE A 244 -0.88 -20.16 -9.58
N ASP A 245 0.38 -19.69 -9.60
CA ASP A 245 0.81 -18.74 -10.63
C ASP A 245 0.89 -19.46 -11.99
N PRO A 246 0.11 -19.05 -13.01
CA PRO A 246 0.10 -19.68 -14.33
C PRO A 246 1.43 -19.57 -15.08
N ASN A 247 2.35 -18.68 -14.66
CA ASN A 247 3.67 -18.50 -15.25
C ASN A 247 4.78 -19.28 -14.50
N SER A 248 4.44 -19.99 -13.42
CA SER A 248 5.37 -20.73 -12.58
C SER A 248 5.74 -22.11 -13.14
N ASP A 249 6.76 -22.73 -12.54
CA ASP A 249 7.07 -24.13 -12.81
C ASP A 249 5.98 -25.07 -12.28
N ILE A 250 5.24 -24.67 -11.24
CA ILE A 250 4.06 -25.39 -10.72
C ILE A 250 3.02 -25.55 -11.83
N ALA A 251 2.73 -24.49 -12.57
CA ALA A 251 1.77 -24.53 -13.68
C ALA A 251 2.16 -25.56 -14.76
N LYS A 252 3.47 -25.73 -15.03
CA LYS A 252 3.97 -26.73 -15.97
C LYS A 252 3.75 -28.16 -15.46
N VAL A 253 3.97 -28.38 -14.16
CA VAL A 253 3.72 -29.69 -13.52
C VAL A 253 2.23 -29.98 -13.54
N ILE A 254 1.40 -29.07 -13.04
CA ILE A 254 -0.07 -29.20 -13.01
C ILE A 254 -0.62 -29.46 -14.41
N GLY A 255 -0.15 -28.73 -15.44
CA GLY A 255 -0.58 -28.90 -16.84
C GLY A 255 -0.17 -30.24 -17.46
N SER A 256 0.74 -31.01 -16.82
CA SER A 256 1.13 -32.35 -17.27
C SER A 256 0.37 -33.48 -16.57
N LEU A 257 -0.37 -33.19 -15.50
CA LEU A 257 -1.13 -34.18 -14.74
C LEU A 257 -2.41 -34.61 -15.47
N VAL A 258 -2.84 -35.83 -15.17
CA VAL A 258 -4.10 -36.41 -15.63
C VAL A 258 -5.01 -36.63 -14.41
N GLU A 259 -6.31 -36.45 -14.59
CA GLU A 259 -7.29 -36.72 -13.53
C GLU A 259 -7.08 -38.10 -12.92
N GLY A 260 -6.96 -38.14 -11.58
CA GLY A 260 -6.65 -39.31 -10.79
C GLY A 260 -5.16 -39.50 -10.43
N ASP A 261 -4.27 -38.64 -10.93
CA ASP A 261 -2.86 -38.68 -10.56
C ASP A 261 -2.68 -38.30 -9.09
N GLY A 262 -1.87 -39.09 -8.38
CA GLY A 262 -1.44 -38.79 -7.01
C GLY A 262 -0.23 -37.85 -7.03
N VAL A 263 -0.29 -36.79 -6.27
CA VAL A 263 0.79 -35.77 -6.16
C VAL A 263 1.10 -35.47 -4.70
N THR A 264 2.32 -35.04 -4.42
CA THR A 264 2.65 -34.37 -3.15
C THR A 264 2.60 -32.88 -3.38
N ILE A 265 1.79 -32.17 -2.58
CA ILE A 265 1.63 -30.73 -2.68
C ILE A 265 2.17 -30.04 -1.44
N GLY A 266 2.80 -28.89 -1.62
CA GLY A 266 3.03 -27.90 -0.57
C GLY A 266 2.13 -26.71 -0.86
N TYR A 267 1.41 -26.24 0.17
CA TYR A 267 0.52 -25.08 0.05
C TYR A 267 0.50 -24.24 1.32
N VAL A 268 0.06 -23.01 1.17
CA VAL A 268 -0.20 -22.06 2.26
C VAL A 268 -1.63 -21.57 2.18
N GLU A 269 -2.26 -21.35 3.33
CA GLU A 269 -3.54 -20.67 3.42
C GLU A 269 -3.29 -19.16 3.42
N GLN A 270 -3.92 -18.45 2.50
CA GLN A 270 -3.85 -17.00 2.42
C GLN A 270 -4.81 -16.35 3.42
N THR A 271 -4.63 -15.06 3.70
CA THR A 271 -5.48 -14.30 4.65
C THR A 271 -6.97 -14.29 4.30
N ASN A 272 -7.29 -14.45 3.02
CA ASN A 272 -8.66 -14.56 2.51
C ASN A 272 -9.24 -15.98 2.59
N GLY A 273 -8.48 -16.95 3.13
CA GLY A 273 -8.86 -18.36 3.21
C GLY A 273 -8.65 -19.16 1.92
N SER A 274 -8.10 -18.57 0.84
CA SER A 274 -7.72 -19.33 -0.35
C SER A 274 -6.43 -20.14 -0.11
N LEU A 275 -6.30 -21.27 -0.80
CA LEU A 275 -5.13 -22.14 -0.71
C LEU A 275 -4.22 -21.92 -1.93
N MET A 276 -2.95 -21.55 -1.68
CA MET A 276 -1.97 -21.29 -2.74
C MET A 276 -0.93 -22.40 -2.78
N LEU A 277 -0.75 -23.06 -3.94
CA LEU A 277 0.30 -24.03 -4.14
C LEU A 277 1.67 -23.37 -4.20
N ILE A 278 2.60 -23.89 -3.42
CA ILE A 278 4.01 -23.47 -3.39
C ILE A 278 4.97 -24.56 -3.89
N SER A 279 4.51 -25.83 -3.94
CA SER A 279 5.22 -26.93 -4.59
C SER A 279 4.25 -28.02 -5.04
N VAL A 280 4.61 -28.75 -6.10
CA VAL A 280 3.93 -29.95 -6.60
C VAL A 280 4.98 -30.94 -7.11
N GLU A 281 4.93 -32.19 -6.61
CA GLU A 281 5.85 -33.29 -6.97
C GLU A 281 5.08 -34.55 -7.32
#